data_afa8b5e3a6b6c96a312532e929d6a37d
#
_entry.id   afa8b5e3a6b6c96a312532e929d6a37d
#
_cell.length_a   1.000
_cell.length_b   1.000
_cell.length_c   1.000
_cell.angle_alpha   90.00
_cell.angle_beta   90.00
_cell.angle_gamma   90.00
#
_symmetry.space_group_name_H-M   'P 1'
#
loop_
_entity.id
_entity.type
_entity.pdbx_description
1 polymer ?
#
loop_
_entity_poly.entity_id
_entity_poly.type
_entity_poly.pdbx_seq_one_letter_code
_entity_poly.pdbx_strand_id
1 'polypeptide(L)'
;MPINASSVQYGPWSKGVRYDLPTEDMGVNALYSMSNCRVGQAGQVEKRKGFSKFNSSALNSGATVTAVGQVTLAGAEKTFAISGNKFFDITGGTGTDRTGSATITAGNDNVWEWVLAGSSLVLTNGVDTDAVTWTGGTNNI
;
A
#
# COMPACT_ATOMS: atom_id res chain seq x y z
N MET A 1 0.59 -49.38 -28.36
CA MET A 1 0.37 -48.11 -29.07
C MET A 1 0.68 -46.97 -28.13
N PRO A 2 1.63 -46.09 -28.42
CA PRO A 2 1.85 -44.92 -27.60
C PRO A 2 0.66 -43.97 -27.80
N ILE A 3 0.05 -43.57 -26.70
CA ILE A 3 -0.97 -42.53 -26.67
C ILE A 3 -0.25 -41.20 -26.95
N ASN A 4 -0.44 -40.64 -28.15
CA ASN A 4 -0.02 -39.28 -28.43
C ASN A 4 -0.87 -38.36 -27.57
N ALA A 5 -0.33 -37.96 -26.43
CA ALA A 5 -0.89 -36.87 -25.66
C ALA A 5 -0.68 -35.59 -26.47
N SER A 6 -1.70 -35.15 -27.20
CA SER A 6 -1.70 -33.82 -27.80
C SER A 6 -1.71 -32.81 -26.65
N SER A 7 -0.63 -32.06 -26.53
CA SER A 7 -0.60 -30.93 -25.60
C SER A 7 -1.60 -29.88 -26.07
N VAL A 8 -2.64 -29.63 -25.26
CA VAL A 8 -3.53 -28.50 -25.51
C VAL A 8 -2.84 -27.27 -25.00
N GLN A 9 -2.51 -26.35 -25.90
CA GLN A 9 -1.93 -25.06 -25.50
C GLN A 9 -3.04 -24.06 -25.20
N TYR A 10 -3.11 -23.63 -23.97
CA TYR A 10 -4.04 -22.57 -23.54
C TYR A 10 -3.33 -21.22 -23.52
N GLY A 11 -3.95 -20.19 -24.12
CA GLY A 11 -3.43 -18.84 -24.20
C GLY A 11 -3.04 -18.42 -25.62
N PRO A 12 -2.60 -17.22 -25.86
CA PRO A 12 -2.41 -16.13 -24.88
C PRO A 12 -3.75 -15.55 -24.36
N TRP A 13 -3.79 -15.20 -23.10
CA TRP A 13 -4.98 -14.68 -22.42
C TRP A 13 -5.17 -13.17 -22.67
N SER A 14 -5.19 -12.79 -23.95
CA SER A 14 -5.17 -11.38 -24.37
C SER A 14 -6.43 -10.60 -24.03
N LYS A 15 -7.54 -11.29 -23.75
CA LYS A 15 -8.81 -10.68 -23.36
C LYS A 15 -8.99 -10.52 -21.84
N GLY A 16 -8.03 -11.01 -21.06
CA GLY A 16 -8.07 -10.89 -19.60
C GLY A 16 -9.17 -11.72 -18.94
N VAL A 17 -9.58 -11.29 -17.75
CA VAL A 17 -10.68 -11.92 -16.98
C VAL A 17 -12.00 -11.27 -17.38
N ARG A 18 -12.98 -12.10 -17.74
CA ARG A 18 -14.31 -11.68 -18.18
C ARG A 18 -15.38 -12.29 -17.26
N TYR A 19 -16.21 -11.43 -16.68
CA TYR A 19 -17.37 -11.82 -15.86
C TYR A 19 -18.70 -11.47 -16.50
N ASP A 20 -18.66 -10.80 -17.63
CA ASP A 20 -19.79 -10.25 -18.37
C ASP A 20 -20.42 -11.21 -19.36
N LEU A 21 -19.82 -12.39 -19.55
CA LEU A 21 -20.30 -13.42 -20.47
C LEU A 21 -20.49 -14.75 -19.75
N PRO A 22 -21.50 -15.53 -20.14
CA PRO A 22 -21.60 -16.93 -19.76
C PRO A 22 -20.35 -17.72 -20.15
N THR A 23 -20.02 -18.77 -19.41
CA THR A 23 -18.79 -19.54 -19.61
C THR A 23 -18.72 -20.16 -21.01
N GLU A 24 -19.88 -20.56 -21.54
CA GLU A 24 -20.05 -21.14 -22.88
C GLU A 24 -19.76 -20.14 -24.01
N ASP A 25 -19.95 -18.85 -23.77
CA ASP A 25 -19.72 -17.78 -24.74
C ASP A 25 -18.32 -17.19 -24.64
N MET A 26 -17.51 -17.67 -23.71
CA MET A 26 -16.14 -17.19 -23.53
C MET A 26 -15.21 -17.73 -24.60
N GLY A 27 -14.55 -16.83 -25.32
CA GLY A 27 -13.53 -17.21 -26.29
C GLY A 27 -12.29 -17.81 -25.60
N VAL A 28 -11.55 -18.63 -26.33
CA VAL A 28 -10.34 -19.34 -25.85
C VAL A 28 -9.24 -18.45 -25.26
N ASN A 29 -9.32 -17.14 -25.49
CA ASN A 29 -8.34 -16.16 -25.01
C ASN A 29 -8.82 -15.34 -23.80
N ALA A 30 -9.90 -15.78 -23.12
CA ALA A 30 -10.44 -15.16 -21.93
C ALA A 30 -10.41 -16.13 -20.74
N LEU A 31 -10.31 -15.55 -19.54
CA LEU A 31 -10.34 -16.29 -18.27
C LEU A 31 -11.64 -15.98 -17.54
N TYR A 32 -12.30 -16.99 -17.02
CA TYR A 32 -13.48 -16.82 -16.16
C TYR A 32 -13.12 -16.28 -14.79
N SER A 33 -12.09 -16.85 -14.18
CA SER A 33 -11.62 -16.37 -12.89
C SER A 33 -10.10 -16.52 -12.77
N MET A 34 -9.51 -15.70 -11.95
CA MET A 34 -8.08 -15.74 -11.67
C MET A 34 -7.82 -15.32 -10.23
N SER A 35 -7.07 -16.13 -9.50
CA SER A 35 -6.71 -15.85 -8.11
C SER A 35 -5.20 -15.77 -7.97
N ASN A 36 -4.72 -14.72 -7.31
CA ASN A 36 -3.31 -14.46 -7.02
C ASN A 36 -2.37 -14.50 -8.25
N CYS A 37 -2.92 -14.16 -9.42
CA CYS A 37 -2.20 -14.09 -10.69
C CYS A 37 -2.48 -12.76 -11.38
N ARG A 38 -1.73 -12.47 -12.42
CA ARG A 38 -1.97 -11.36 -13.35
C ARG A 38 -1.74 -11.82 -14.78
N VAL A 39 -2.36 -11.16 -15.73
CA VAL A 39 -2.06 -11.34 -17.16
C VAL A 39 -0.95 -10.36 -17.53
N GLY A 40 0.18 -10.86 -17.99
CA GLY A 40 1.31 -10.06 -18.46
C GLY A 40 1.06 -9.46 -19.84
N GLN A 41 1.98 -8.61 -20.31
CA GLN A 41 1.85 -7.89 -21.59
C GLN A 41 1.71 -8.81 -22.81
N ALA A 42 2.33 -10.00 -22.79
CA ALA A 42 2.23 -10.99 -23.86
C ALA A 42 1.02 -11.94 -23.68
N GLY A 43 0.12 -11.66 -22.75
CA GLY A 43 -1.05 -12.50 -22.48
C GLY A 43 -0.75 -13.78 -21.68
N GLN A 44 0.47 -13.95 -21.15
CA GLN A 44 0.77 -15.06 -20.24
C GLN A 44 0.19 -14.79 -18.85
N VAL A 45 -0.21 -15.86 -18.16
CA VAL A 45 -0.62 -15.79 -16.76
C VAL A 45 0.63 -15.91 -15.88
N GLU A 46 0.83 -14.92 -15.04
CA GLU A 46 1.95 -14.86 -14.10
C GLU A 46 1.44 -14.86 -12.67
N LYS A 47 2.13 -15.54 -11.79
CA LYS A 47 1.88 -15.42 -10.35
C LYS A 47 2.18 -13.99 -9.90
N ARG A 48 1.28 -13.38 -9.10
CA ARG A 48 1.59 -12.10 -8.46
C ARG A 48 2.84 -12.26 -7.60
N LYS A 49 3.74 -11.30 -7.73
CA LYS A 49 4.89 -11.22 -6.82
C LYS A 49 4.38 -11.04 -5.38
N GLY A 50 4.99 -11.72 -4.45
CA GLY A 50 4.70 -11.54 -3.04
C GLY A 50 5.05 -10.13 -2.59
N PHE A 51 4.45 -9.70 -1.49
CA PHE A 51 4.80 -8.47 -0.80
C PHE A 51 5.72 -8.81 0.37
N SER A 52 6.78 -8.04 0.53
CA SER A 52 7.55 -8.04 1.77
C SER A 52 7.05 -6.90 2.67
N LYS A 53 7.14 -7.09 3.97
CA LYS A 53 6.85 -6.03 4.93
C LYS A 53 7.87 -4.90 4.73
N PHE A 54 7.40 -3.67 4.58
CA PHE A 54 8.26 -2.51 4.57
C PHE A 54 8.85 -2.26 5.97
N ASN A 55 8.00 -2.31 6.98
CA ASN A 55 8.40 -2.12 8.37
C ASN A 55 8.70 -3.45 9.05
N SER A 56 9.84 -3.55 9.73
CA SER A 56 10.31 -4.81 10.35
C SER A 56 9.44 -5.27 11.53
N SER A 57 8.83 -4.33 12.23
CA SER A 57 8.00 -4.57 13.41
C SER A 57 6.62 -3.92 13.28
N ALA A 58 5.65 -4.41 14.03
CA ALA A 58 4.35 -3.76 14.11
C ALA A 58 4.48 -2.36 14.75
N LEU A 59 3.84 -1.37 14.16
CA LEU A 59 3.74 -0.04 14.72
C LEU A 59 2.71 -0.02 15.85
N ASN A 60 2.96 0.77 16.88
CA ASN A 60 2.05 0.98 17.99
C ASN A 60 1.35 -0.30 18.49
N SER A 61 2.13 -1.35 18.73
CA SER A 61 1.63 -2.67 19.17
C SER A 61 0.59 -3.31 18.24
N GLY A 62 0.61 -2.95 16.95
CA GLY A 62 -0.33 -3.48 15.96
C GLY A 62 -1.62 -2.70 15.81
N ALA A 63 -1.70 -1.48 16.34
CA ALA A 63 -2.81 -0.58 16.08
C ALA A 63 -2.95 -0.28 14.58
N THR A 64 -4.18 0.00 14.15
CA THR A 64 -4.48 0.31 12.75
C THR A 64 -3.63 1.47 12.25
N VAL A 65 -3.05 1.32 11.07
CA VAL A 65 -2.38 2.40 10.35
C VAL A 65 -3.43 3.17 9.55
N THR A 66 -3.62 4.44 9.89
CA THR A 66 -4.64 5.31 9.29
C THR A 66 -4.09 6.24 8.21
N ALA A 67 -2.78 6.48 8.21
CA ALA A 67 -2.12 7.23 7.15
C ALA A 67 -0.69 6.75 6.93
N VAL A 68 -0.25 6.80 5.67
CA VAL A 68 1.15 6.60 5.26
C VAL A 68 1.44 7.61 4.17
N GLY A 69 2.57 8.28 4.28
CA GLY A 69 3.00 9.24 3.27
C GLY A 69 4.52 9.26 3.10
N GLN A 70 4.95 9.80 1.97
CA GLN A 70 6.35 10.05 1.67
C GLN A 70 6.51 11.51 1.28
N VAL A 71 7.50 12.17 1.84
CA VAL A 71 7.78 13.59 1.65
C VAL A 71 9.28 13.84 1.62
N THR A 72 9.70 14.92 0.98
CA THR A 72 11.09 15.37 1.04
C THR A 72 11.21 16.50 2.05
N LEU A 73 11.92 16.26 3.15
CA LEU A 73 12.19 17.24 4.20
C LEU A 73 13.68 17.44 4.36
N ALA A 74 14.12 18.72 4.37
CA ALA A 74 15.52 19.09 4.45
C ALA A 74 16.42 18.38 3.41
N GLY A 75 15.90 18.14 2.20
CA GLY A 75 16.62 17.49 1.11
C GLY A 75 16.72 15.96 1.22
N ALA A 76 16.07 15.34 2.20
CA ALA A 76 16.02 13.90 2.38
C ALA A 76 14.59 13.36 2.23
N GLU A 77 14.46 12.21 1.57
CA GLU A 77 13.19 11.50 1.53
C GLU A 77 12.86 10.93 2.91
N LYS A 78 11.66 11.20 3.35
CA LYS A 78 11.11 10.73 4.62
C LYS A 78 9.81 10.01 4.38
N THR A 79 9.65 8.88 5.04
CA THR A 79 8.40 8.13 5.02
C THR A 79 7.83 8.11 6.42
N PHE A 80 6.58 8.48 6.56
CA PHE A 80 5.88 8.50 7.84
C PHE A 80 4.65 7.62 7.84
N ALA A 81 4.23 7.24 9.02
CA ALA A 81 2.97 6.54 9.24
C ALA A 81 2.29 7.04 10.52
N ILE A 82 0.96 7.04 10.51
CA ILE A 82 0.13 7.27 11.69
C ILE A 82 -0.54 5.97 12.05
N SER A 83 -0.34 5.51 13.28
CA SER A 83 -0.90 4.27 13.78
C SER A 83 -1.54 4.48 15.14
N GLY A 84 -2.87 4.31 15.21
CA GLY A 84 -3.65 4.66 16.37
C GLY A 84 -3.48 6.13 16.72
N ASN A 85 -2.94 6.41 17.91
CA ASN A 85 -2.69 7.75 18.42
C ASN A 85 -1.22 8.18 18.33
N LYS A 86 -0.44 7.61 17.40
CA LYS A 86 0.99 7.86 17.30
C LYS A 86 1.43 8.16 15.89
N PHE A 87 2.42 9.06 15.78
CA PHE A 87 3.14 9.39 14.55
C PHE A 87 4.52 8.71 14.54
N PHE A 88 4.84 8.05 13.44
CA PHE A 88 6.09 7.31 13.27
C PHE A 88 6.87 7.80 12.06
N ASP A 89 8.18 8.00 12.24
CA ASP A 89 9.13 7.99 11.15
C ASP A 89 9.47 6.54 10.82
N ILE A 90 9.12 6.10 9.63
CA ILE A 90 9.38 4.74 9.14
C ILE A 90 10.41 4.73 8.01
N THR A 91 11.13 5.82 7.81
CA THR A 91 12.22 5.91 6.83
C THR A 91 13.25 4.80 7.08
N GLY A 92 13.52 3.98 6.08
CA GLY A 92 14.44 2.84 6.23
C GLY A 92 13.83 1.56 6.82
N GLY A 93 12.51 1.50 6.98
CA GLY A 93 11.81 0.25 7.33
C GLY A 93 11.79 -0.10 8.83
N THR A 94 12.14 0.85 9.69
CA THR A 94 11.99 0.72 11.15
C THR A 94 11.19 1.89 11.70
N GLY A 95 10.12 1.61 12.42
CA GLY A 95 9.25 2.64 12.98
C GLY A 95 9.87 3.28 14.23
N THR A 96 10.14 4.58 14.15
CA THR A 96 10.55 5.37 15.30
C THR A 96 9.40 6.29 15.71
N ASP A 97 8.93 6.16 16.95
CA ASP A 97 7.87 7.01 17.50
C ASP A 97 8.36 8.46 17.59
N ARG A 98 7.64 9.36 16.98
CA ARG A 98 7.92 10.81 16.94
C ARG A 98 6.77 11.64 17.49
N THR A 99 5.81 11.02 18.13
CA THR A 99 4.62 11.70 18.67
C THR A 99 4.97 12.79 19.67
N GLY A 100 5.97 12.59 20.52
CA GLY A 100 6.37 13.57 21.52
C GLY A 100 5.22 13.98 22.43
N SER A 101 4.95 15.28 22.48
CA SER A 101 3.86 15.87 23.27
C SER A 101 2.59 16.13 22.47
N ALA A 102 2.58 15.84 21.17
CA ALA A 102 1.40 16.05 20.36
C ALA A 102 0.25 15.13 20.77
N THR A 103 -0.95 15.67 20.77
CA THR A 103 -2.17 14.89 20.96
C THR A 103 -2.69 14.45 19.60
N ILE A 104 -2.80 13.14 19.42
CA ILE A 104 -3.37 12.53 18.22
C ILE A 104 -4.55 11.68 18.67
N THR A 105 -5.74 12.05 18.22
CA THR A 105 -6.94 11.26 18.49
C THR A 105 -6.95 10.01 17.61
N ALA A 106 -6.99 8.83 18.22
CA ALA A 106 -7.12 7.58 17.52
C ALA A 106 -8.52 7.45 16.89
N GLY A 107 -8.57 7.01 15.65
CA GLY A 107 -9.84 6.73 14.96
C GLY A 107 -9.56 6.15 13.57
N ASN A 108 -10.25 5.07 13.23
CA ASN A 108 -10.08 4.42 11.92
C ASN A 108 -10.69 5.24 10.78
N ASP A 109 -11.64 6.11 11.11
CA ASP A 109 -12.36 6.96 10.16
C ASP A 109 -11.73 8.36 10.03
N ASN A 110 -10.65 8.64 10.76
CA ASN A 110 -9.96 9.92 10.66
C ASN A 110 -9.28 10.03 9.29
N VAL A 111 -9.66 11.06 8.55
CA VAL A 111 -9.06 11.39 7.26
C VAL A 111 -7.89 12.33 7.50
N TRP A 112 -6.69 11.86 7.20
CA TRP A 112 -5.49 12.66 7.34
C TRP A 112 -5.17 13.42 6.07
N GLU A 113 -4.96 14.70 6.23
CA GLU A 113 -4.46 15.59 5.19
C GLU A 113 -3.10 16.13 5.59
N TRP A 114 -2.22 16.35 4.63
CA TRP A 114 -0.91 16.91 4.89
C TRP A 114 -0.42 17.80 3.76
N VAL A 115 0.40 18.76 4.13
CA VAL A 115 1.04 19.70 3.21
C VAL A 115 2.47 19.98 3.66
N LEU A 116 3.33 20.27 2.69
CA LEU A 116 4.66 20.82 2.98
C LEU A 116 4.57 22.33 3.10
N ALA A 117 4.92 22.86 4.26
CA ALA A 117 5.01 24.28 4.54
C ALA A 117 6.48 24.64 4.81
N GLY A 118 7.17 25.11 3.79
CA GLY A 118 8.61 25.35 3.87
C GLY A 118 9.41 24.07 4.11
N SER A 119 10.08 23.98 5.25
CA SER A 119 10.85 22.80 5.68
C SER A 119 10.08 21.85 6.59
N SER A 120 8.80 22.07 6.78
CA SER A 120 7.98 21.31 7.71
C SER A 120 6.84 20.59 6.99
N LEU A 121 6.56 19.37 7.42
CA LEU A 121 5.33 18.65 7.12
C LEU A 121 4.28 19.08 8.15
N VAL A 122 3.14 19.54 7.68
CA VAL A 122 1.97 19.89 8.52
C VAL A 122 0.88 18.87 8.23
N LEU A 123 0.33 18.28 9.30
CA LEU A 123 -0.71 17.26 9.20
C LEU A 123 -1.92 17.66 10.03
N THR A 124 -3.10 17.30 9.55
CA THR A 124 -4.36 17.45 10.28
C THR A 124 -5.27 16.26 10.00
N ASN A 125 -6.13 15.92 10.94
CA ASN A 125 -7.10 14.83 10.78
C ASN A 125 -8.56 15.31 10.85
N GLY A 126 -8.78 16.62 10.94
CA GLY A 126 -10.12 17.19 11.03
C GLY A 126 -10.85 16.94 12.37
N VAL A 127 -10.21 16.26 13.31
CA VAL A 127 -10.74 15.92 14.64
C VAL A 127 -9.99 16.66 15.75
N ASP A 128 -8.66 16.65 15.67
CA ASP A 128 -7.81 17.38 16.60
C ASP A 128 -7.86 18.88 16.30
N THR A 129 -7.83 19.72 17.35
CA THR A 129 -7.89 21.18 17.22
C THR A 129 -6.59 21.76 16.67
N ASP A 130 -5.48 21.10 16.92
CA ASP A 130 -4.14 21.56 16.54
C ASP A 130 -3.57 20.72 15.40
N ALA A 131 -2.97 21.39 14.45
CA ALA A 131 -2.20 20.71 13.40
C ALA A 131 -0.85 20.22 13.97
N VAL A 132 -0.48 19.05 13.56
CA VAL A 132 0.80 18.43 13.92
C VAL A 132 1.88 18.83 12.93
N THR A 133 3.07 19.18 13.37
CA THR A 133 4.16 19.62 12.52
C THR A 133 5.43 18.78 12.71
N TRP A 134 6.07 18.36 11.61
CA TRP A 134 7.31 17.60 11.65
C TRP A 134 8.33 18.14 10.65
N THR A 135 9.56 18.35 11.12
CA THR A 135 10.66 18.87 10.30
C THR A 135 11.57 17.78 9.69
N GLY A 136 11.22 16.53 9.88
CA GLY A 136 11.99 15.39 9.35
C GLY A 136 13.23 15.02 10.17
N GLY A 137 13.50 15.74 11.25
CA GLY A 137 14.61 15.48 12.16
C GLY A 137 14.31 14.41 13.21
N THR A 138 15.23 14.32 14.18
CA THR A 138 15.08 13.42 15.33
C THR A 138 14.14 14.00 16.41
N ASN A 139 13.77 15.27 16.27
CA ASN A 139 12.83 15.92 17.18
C ASN A 139 11.42 15.36 16.99
N ASN A 140 10.70 15.27 18.08
CA ASN A 140 9.30 14.91 18.07
C ASN A 140 8.42 16.04 17.49
N ILE A 141 7.23 15.69 17.06
CA ILE A 141 6.19 16.61 16.60
C ILE A 141 5.53 17.34 17.74
#